data_676cbe24de84d564a5e61b9ad877cd2b
#
_entry.id   676cbe24de84d564a5e61b9ad877cd2b
#
_cell.length_a   1.000
_cell.length_b   1.000
_cell.length_c   1.000
_cell.angle_alpha   90.00
_cell.angle_beta   90.00
_cell.angle_gamma   90.00
#
_symmetry.space_group_name_H-M   'P 1'
#
loop_
_entity.id
_entity.type
_entity.pdbx_description
1 polymer ?
#
loop_
_entity_poly.entity_id
_entity_poly.type
_entity_poly.pdbx_seq_one_letter_code
_entity_poly.pdbx_strand_id
1 'polypeptide(L)'
;PGRAPVLQLDIPEDSQGEDQGRQPLMAMLSACGRPRCGCSNVLVQWRPMTPKPGDKSGGPVCGFWFDLGTKAMDGTPEIGTETESRRLAGILGAGLTDSDVEQLRAWYLDEKFEHIRTTPVSEMDTSDLPKTEGGRMVGFVDVFPAGMTMSLHWKNEIWAVDDQYCVQPGCDCGETVLSFLKLKDATGQ
;
A
#
# COMPACT_ATOMS: atom_id res chain seq x y z
N PRO A 1 -11.14 6.94 -8.86
CA PRO A 1 -9.76 6.61 -8.57
C PRO A 1 -8.97 7.91 -8.40
N GLY A 2 -8.37 8.10 -7.22
CA GLY A 2 -7.46 9.22 -6.95
C GLY A 2 -6.25 9.10 -7.88
N ARG A 3 -5.75 10.22 -8.38
CA ARG A 3 -4.47 10.20 -9.11
C ARG A 3 -3.39 9.68 -8.17
N ALA A 4 -2.57 8.72 -8.65
CA ALA A 4 -1.39 8.28 -7.92
C ALA A 4 -0.60 9.51 -7.45
N PRO A 5 -0.19 9.59 -6.19
CA PRO A 5 0.62 10.70 -5.72
C PRO A 5 1.92 10.74 -6.53
N VAL A 6 2.28 11.91 -6.98
CA VAL A 6 3.56 12.16 -7.64
C VAL A 6 4.51 12.66 -6.57
N LEU A 7 5.49 11.84 -6.20
CA LEU A 7 6.56 12.27 -5.31
C LEU A 7 7.68 12.88 -6.14
N GLN A 8 7.92 14.16 -5.92
CA GLN A 8 9.11 14.83 -6.43
C GLN A 8 10.13 14.88 -5.29
N LEU A 9 11.25 14.20 -5.47
CA LEU A 9 12.36 14.23 -4.52
C LEU A 9 13.48 15.05 -5.12
N ASP A 10 13.96 16.01 -4.34
CA ASP A 10 15.23 16.66 -4.61
C ASP A 10 16.36 15.72 -4.23
N ILE A 11 16.99 15.11 -5.23
CA ILE A 11 18.13 14.21 -5.01
C ILE A 11 19.35 15.08 -4.65
N PRO A 12 19.95 14.91 -3.45
CA PRO A 12 21.09 15.69 -3.03
C PRO A 12 22.24 15.63 -4.05
N GLU A 13 22.94 16.76 -4.22
CA GLU A 13 24.02 16.90 -5.21
C GLU A 13 25.14 15.86 -5.01
N ASP A 14 25.46 15.54 -3.76
CA ASP A 14 26.53 14.60 -3.39
C ASP A 14 26.20 13.13 -3.70
N SER A 15 24.96 12.86 -4.06
CA SER A 15 24.47 11.49 -4.34
C SER A 15 24.64 11.07 -5.79
N GLN A 16 25.12 11.94 -6.65
CA GLN A 16 25.28 11.68 -8.07
C GLN A 16 26.73 11.35 -8.36
N GLY A 17 27.01 10.10 -8.75
CA GLY A 17 28.31 9.71 -9.27
C GLY A 17 28.74 10.62 -10.43
N GLU A 18 30.03 10.82 -10.55
CA GLU A 18 30.64 11.69 -11.57
C GLU A 18 30.05 11.39 -12.96
N ASP A 19 29.58 12.46 -13.63
CA ASP A 19 29.42 12.58 -15.08
C ASP A 19 28.12 12.12 -15.79
N GLN A 20 27.01 11.88 -15.11
CA GLN A 20 25.72 11.86 -15.82
C GLN A 20 24.95 13.15 -15.51
N GLY A 21 24.89 14.04 -16.51
CA GLY A 21 24.19 15.32 -16.40
C GLY A 21 22.86 15.20 -15.65
N ARG A 22 22.73 15.95 -14.56
CA ARG A 22 21.65 15.95 -13.57
C ARG A 22 20.30 15.98 -14.24
N GLN A 23 19.66 14.84 -14.38
CA GLN A 23 18.31 14.75 -14.90
C GLN A 23 17.37 14.58 -13.70
N PRO A 24 16.44 15.53 -13.47
CA PRO A 24 15.47 15.36 -12.41
C PRO A 24 14.64 14.11 -12.67
N LEU A 25 14.46 13.29 -11.64
CA LEU A 25 13.68 12.07 -11.68
C LEU A 25 12.32 12.30 -11.02
N MET A 26 11.30 11.68 -11.57
CA MET A 26 9.96 11.62 -11.02
C MET A 26 9.66 10.19 -10.58
N ALA A 27 9.18 10.02 -9.36
CA ALA A 27 8.69 8.74 -8.89
C ALA A 27 7.23 8.55 -9.28
N MET A 28 6.93 7.44 -9.93
CA MET A 28 5.57 6.95 -10.16
C MET A 28 5.31 5.82 -9.17
N LEU A 29 4.15 5.84 -8.53
CA LEU A 29 3.77 4.85 -7.55
C LEU A 29 2.63 3.98 -8.08
N SER A 30 2.69 2.69 -7.76
CA SER A 30 1.62 1.74 -8.02
C SER A 30 1.42 0.86 -6.78
N ALA A 31 0.17 0.63 -6.40
CA ALA A 31 -0.16 -0.30 -5.34
C ALA A 31 0.01 -1.75 -5.81
N CYS A 32 0.22 -2.67 -4.86
CA CYS A 32 0.18 -4.10 -5.17
C CYS A 32 -1.19 -4.48 -5.75
N GLY A 33 -1.21 -5.00 -6.97
CA GLY A 33 -2.44 -5.37 -7.68
C GLY A 33 -3.15 -6.65 -7.18
N ARG A 34 -2.63 -7.30 -6.13
CA ARG A 34 -3.28 -8.47 -5.54
C ARG A 34 -4.33 -8.02 -4.53
N PRO A 35 -5.63 -8.21 -4.77
CA PRO A 35 -6.70 -7.68 -3.91
C PRO A 35 -6.57 -8.12 -2.46
N ARG A 36 -6.20 -9.38 -2.22
CA ARG A 36 -6.14 -9.99 -0.90
C ARG A 36 -4.75 -9.99 -0.26
N CYS A 37 -3.75 -9.33 -0.86
CA CYS A 37 -2.42 -9.22 -0.26
C CYS A 37 -2.42 -8.23 0.91
N GLY A 38 -2.00 -8.66 2.08
CA GLY A 38 -1.84 -7.80 3.27
C GLY A 38 -0.54 -7.00 3.33
N CYS A 39 0.25 -6.98 2.23
CA CYS A 39 1.49 -6.20 2.20
C CYS A 39 1.21 -4.69 2.26
N SER A 40 2.20 -3.92 2.70
CA SER A 40 2.22 -2.45 2.66
C SER A 40 3.17 -1.92 1.58
N ASN A 41 3.45 -2.74 0.55
CA ASN A 41 4.45 -2.45 -0.45
C ASN A 41 3.87 -1.66 -1.62
N VAL A 42 4.55 -0.59 -1.99
CA VAL A 42 4.28 0.18 -3.21
C VAL A 42 5.40 -0.07 -4.22
N LEU A 43 5.05 -0.24 -5.49
CA LEU A 43 6.03 -0.25 -6.56
C LEU A 43 6.39 1.19 -6.89
N VAL A 44 7.66 1.53 -6.70
CA VAL A 44 8.22 2.85 -7.04
C VAL A 44 8.98 2.72 -8.34
N GLN A 45 8.58 3.48 -9.35
CA GLN A 45 9.27 3.54 -10.63
C GLN A 45 9.79 4.95 -10.88
N TRP A 46 11.09 5.07 -11.03
CA TRP A 46 11.76 6.34 -11.32
C TRP A 46 11.87 6.56 -12.83
N ARG A 47 11.39 7.72 -13.28
CA ARG A 47 11.47 8.13 -14.68
C ARG A 47 12.14 9.49 -14.81
N PRO A 48 12.94 9.72 -15.86
CA PRO A 48 13.43 11.05 -16.16
C PRO A 48 12.27 12.01 -16.42
N MET A 49 12.30 13.19 -15.82
CA MET A 49 11.28 14.23 -16.11
C MET A 49 11.39 14.75 -17.55
N THR A 50 12.60 14.71 -18.11
CA THR A 50 12.84 15.11 -19.51
C THR A 50 13.50 13.95 -20.25
N PRO A 51 12.82 13.30 -21.21
CA PRO A 51 13.46 12.24 -22.00
C PRO A 51 14.67 12.80 -22.78
N LYS A 52 15.72 11.98 -22.89
CA LYS A 52 16.86 12.38 -23.75
C LYS A 52 16.38 12.47 -25.22
N PRO A 53 16.90 13.45 -26.00
CA PRO A 53 16.61 13.51 -27.42
C PRO A 53 16.96 12.19 -28.10
N GLY A 54 15.97 11.58 -28.75
CA GLY A 54 16.13 10.28 -29.42
C GLY A 54 15.71 9.07 -28.56
N ASP A 55 15.47 9.21 -27.27
CA ASP A 55 14.91 8.15 -26.43
C ASP A 55 13.38 8.10 -26.62
N LYS A 56 12.95 7.17 -27.44
CA LYS A 56 11.51 6.96 -27.72
C LYS A 56 10.80 6.21 -26.60
N SER A 57 11.56 5.62 -25.64
CA SER A 57 10.96 4.76 -24.63
C SER A 57 10.43 5.53 -23.44
N GLY A 58 11.10 6.62 -23.01
CA GLY A 58 10.73 7.38 -21.81
C GLY A 58 10.42 6.47 -20.60
N GLY A 59 10.93 5.24 -20.65
CA GLY A 59 10.64 4.19 -19.67
C GLY A 59 11.29 4.48 -18.32
N PRO A 60 10.90 3.72 -17.29
CA PRO A 60 11.53 3.84 -15.99
C PRO A 60 12.99 3.40 -16.05
N VAL A 61 13.87 4.14 -15.39
CA VAL A 61 15.32 3.82 -15.29
C VAL A 61 15.63 2.95 -14.07
N CYS A 62 14.73 2.98 -13.08
CA CYS A 62 14.84 2.18 -11.86
C CYS A 62 13.43 1.88 -11.35
N GLY A 63 13.23 0.69 -10.76
CA GLY A 63 11.96 0.29 -10.18
C GLY A 63 12.16 -0.76 -9.09
N PHE A 64 11.50 -0.60 -7.95
CA PHE A 64 11.60 -1.50 -6.80
C PHE A 64 10.34 -1.46 -5.95
N TRP A 65 10.10 -2.53 -5.20
CA TRP A 65 9.09 -2.54 -4.14
C TRP A 65 9.63 -1.82 -2.90
N PHE A 66 8.80 -0.95 -2.34
CA PHE A 66 9.14 -0.14 -1.18
C PHE A 66 8.10 -0.37 -0.09
N ASP A 67 8.54 -0.83 1.06
CA ASP A 67 7.67 -1.07 2.23
C ASP A 67 7.44 0.25 2.99
N LEU A 68 6.18 0.66 3.08
CA LEU A 68 5.78 1.88 3.78
C LEU A 68 5.94 1.78 5.31
N GLY A 69 6.01 0.55 5.86
CA GLY A 69 6.20 0.33 7.29
C GLY A 69 7.65 0.54 7.72
N THR A 70 8.57 -0.06 6.97
CA THR A 70 10.01 0.01 7.26
C THR A 70 10.71 1.19 6.60
N LYS A 71 10.05 1.88 5.67
CA LYS A 71 10.60 2.94 4.81
C LYS A 71 11.85 2.45 4.03
N ALA A 72 11.82 1.23 3.52
CA ALA A 72 12.94 0.60 2.85
C ALA A 72 12.51 -0.19 1.61
N MET A 73 13.49 -0.48 0.74
CA MET A 73 13.29 -1.38 -0.38
C MET A 73 13.06 -2.80 0.12
N ASP A 74 12.04 -3.47 -0.41
CA ASP A 74 11.71 -4.86 -0.16
C ASP A 74 12.15 -5.72 -1.36
N GLY A 75 12.94 -6.77 -1.08
CA GLY A 75 13.41 -7.70 -2.09
C GLY A 75 14.46 -7.14 -3.07
N THR A 76 14.40 -7.63 -4.31
CA THR A 76 15.30 -7.25 -5.42
C THR A 76 14.60 -6.22 -6.33
N PRO A 77 15.36 -5.38 -7.05
CA PRO A 77 14.75 -4.42 -7.97
C PRO A 77 14.08 -5.12 -9.15
N GLU A 78 12.96 -4.56 -9.58
CA GLU A 78 12.25 -4.96 -10.80
C GLU A 78 12.94 -4.41 -12.06
N ILE A 79 13.54 -3.23 -11.95
CA ILE A 79 14.19 -2.49 -13.04
C ILE A 79 15.45 -1.82 -12.53
N GLY A 80 16.53 -1.88 -13.29
CA GLY A 80 17.80 -1.23 -12.96
C GLY A 80 18.73 -2.10 -12.13
N THR A 81 19.72 -1.49 -11.51
CA THR A 81 20.71 -2.18 -10.69
C THR A 81 20.34 -2.16 -9.22
N GLU A 82 20.76 -3.16 -8.46
CA GLU A 82 20.50 -3.24 -7.02
C GLU A 82 21.13 -2.06 -6.27
N THR A 83 22.34 -1.67 -6.63
CA THR A 83 23.05 -0.55 -5.99
C THR A 83 22.28 0.76 -6.14
N GLU A 84 21.82 1.07 -7.35
CA GLU A 84 21.08 2.30 -7.61
C GLU A 84 19.70 2.27 -6.96
N SER A 85 19.03 1.13 -7.00
CA SER A 85 17.72 0.96 -6.37
C SER A 85 17.79 1.13 -4.85
N ARG A 86 18.79 0.55 -4.18
CA ARG A 86 19.00 0.74 -2.74
C ARG A 86 19.35 2.18 -2.41
N ARG A 87 20.15 2.86 -3.23
CA ARG A 87 20.47 4.28 -3.05
C ARG A 87 19.20 5.15 -3.13
N LEU A 88 18.40 4.97 -4.18
CA LEU A 88 17.16 5.74 -4.36
C LEU A 88 16.10 5.41 -3.30
N ALA A 89 16.01 4.15 -2.87
CA ALA A 89 15.14 3.77 -1.76
C ALA A 89 15.56 4.41 -0.43
N GLY A 90 16.86 4.50 -0.18
CA GLY A 90 17.39 5.19 1.00
C GLY A 90 17.07 6.69 1.00
N ILE A 91 17.22 7.36 -0.14
CA ILE A 91 16.86 8.78 -0.30
C ILE A 91 15.35 8.97 -0.08
N LEU A 92 14.51 8.11 -0.70
CA LEU A 92 13.07 8.13 -0.53
C LEU A 92 12.69 7.95 0.95
N GLY A 93 13.21 6.91 1.60
CA GLY A 93 12.90 6.61 2.99
C GLY A 93 13.31 7.71 3.97
N ALA A 94 14.47 8.35 3.73
CA ALA A 94 14.94 9.47 4.53
C ALA A 94 14.14 10.76 4.29
N GLY A 95 13.61 10.95 3.07
CA GLY A 95 12.84 12.12 2.69
C GLY A 95 11.38 12.08 3.13
N LEU A 96 10.82 10.88 3.38
CA LEU A 96 9.41 10.73 3.77
C LEU A 96 9.22 11.05 5.26
N THR A 97 8.40 12.05 5.55
CA THR A 97 7.89 12.31 6.91
C THR A 97 6.84 11.26 7.30
N ASP A 98 6.50 11.17 8.58
CA ASP A 98 5.43 10.27 9.04
C ASP A 98 4.07 10.67 8.43
N SER A 99 3.82 11.96 8.26
CA SER A 99 2.61 12.45 7.57
C SER A 99 2.56 12.01 6.11
N ASP A 100 3.70 12.01 5.40
CA ASP A 100 3.75 11.52 4.00
C ASP A 100 3.46 10.02 3.94
N VAL A 101 4.00 9.26 4.89
CA VAL A 101 3.72 7.80 4.98
C VAL A 101 2.25 7.53 5.26
N GLU A 102 1.61 8.30 6.14
CA GLU A 102 0.17 8.17 6.40
C GLU A 102 -0.67 8.49 5.15
N GLN A 103 -0.32 9.54 4.41
CA GLN A 103 -0.99 9.88 3.15
C GLN A 103 -0.79 8.78 2.08
N LEU A 104 0.43 8.24 1.97
CA LEU A 104 0.72 7.14 1.05
C LEU A 104 -0.03 5.86 1.43
N ARG A 105 -0.17 5.57 2.73
CA ARG A 105 -0.98 4.44 3.20
C ARG A 105 -2.45 4.62 2.89
N ALA A 106 -3.00 5.82 3.11
CA ALA A 106 -4.39 6.11 2.76
C ALA A 106 -4.64 5.90 1.26
N TRP A 107 -3.79 6.48 0.40
CA TRP A 107 -3.86 6.25 -1.03
C TRP A 107 -3.72 4.77 -1.40
N TYR A 108 -2.76 4.06 -0.79
CA TYR A 108 -2.55 2.64 -1.03
C TYR A 108 -3.80 1.80 -0.71
N LEU A 109 -4.48 2.10 0.39
CA LEU A 109 -5.70 1.44 0.78
C LEU A 109 -6.85 1.72 -0.21
N ASP A 110 -7.00 2.98 -0.65
CA ASP A 110 -7.99 3.34 -1.67
C ASP A 110 -7.77 2.55 -2.96
N GLU A 111 -6.53 2.42 -3.44
CA GLU A 111 -6.18 1.60 -4.60
C GLU A 111 -6.48 0.10 -4.36
N LYS A 112 -6.18 -0.41 -3.17
CA LYS A 112 -6.51 -1.79 -2.78
C LYS A 112 -8.02 -2.04 -2.82
N PHE A 113 -8.82 -1.16 -2.23
CA PHE A 113 -10.27 -1.29 -2.25
C PHE A 113 -10.83 -1.18 -3.68
N GLU A 114 -10.25 -0.34 -4.51
CA GLU A 114 -10.65 -0.29 -5.92
C GLU A 114 -10.33 -1.61 -6.65
N HIS A 115 -9.17 -2.21 -6.41
CA HIS A 115 -8.83 -3.53 -6.94
C HIS A 115 -9.81 -4.62 -6.45
N ILE A 116 -10.15 -4.63 -5.16
CA ILE A 116 -11.13 -5.57 -4.60
C ILE A 116 -12.48 -5.40 -5.32
N ARG A 117 -12.93 -4.15 -5.50
CA ARG A 117 -14.23 -3.82 -6.07
C ARG A 117 -14.32 -4.15 -7.57
N THR A 118 -13.23 -4.06 -8.30
CA THR A 118 -13.20 -4.21 -9.75
C THR A 118 -12.74 -5.59 -10.22
N THR A 119 -12.07 -6.37 -9.36
CA THR A 119 -11.61 -7.72 -9.72
C THR A 119 -12.76 -8.71 -9.61
N PRO A 120 -13.09 -9.47 -10.66
CA PRO A 120 -14.08 -10.54 -10.59
C PRO A 120 -13.70 -11.57 -9.52
N VAL A 121 -14.67 -12.05 -8.74
CA VAL A 121 -14.42 -13.05 -7.68
C VAL A 121 -13.73 -14.30 -8.22
N SER A 122 -14.02 -14.70 -9.46
CA SER A 122 -13.38 -15.85 -10.12
C SER A 122 -11.87 -15.67 -10.39
N GLU A 123 -11.38 -14.43 -10.35
CA GLU A 123 -9.97 -14.08 -10.56
C GLU A 123 -9.22 -13.82 -9.25
N MET A 124 -9.96 -13.76 -8.13
CA MET A 124 -9.35 -13.60 -6.81
C MET A 124 -8.76 -14.91 -6.33
N ASP A 125 -7.52 -14.87 -5.85
CA ASP A 125 -6.94 -16.00 -5.13
C ASP A 125 -7.64 -16.13 -3.76
N THR A 126 -8.40 -17.21 -3.61
CA THR A 126 -9.16 -17.51 -2.41
C THR A 126 -8.63 -18.74 -1.69
N SER A 127 -7.45 -19.23 -2.08
CA SER A 127 -6.86 -20.49 -1.57
C SER A 127 -6.54 -20.46 -0.08
N ASP A 128 -6.28 -19.28 0.46
CA ASP A 128 -5.97 -19.04 1.88
C ASP A 128 -7.17 -18.59 2.71
N LEU A 129 -8.37 -18.50 2.11
CA LEU A 129 -9.58 -18.22 2.87
C LEU A 129 -9.81 -19.31 3.90
N PRO A 130 -10.12 -18.95 5.17
CA PRO A 130 -10.50 -19.94 6.16
C PRO A 130 -11.70 -20.73 5.63
N LYS A 131 -11.59 -22.05 5.64
CA LYS A 131 -12.75 -22.91 5.33
C LYS A 131 -13.82 -22.63 6.36
N THR A 132 -14.86 -21.92 5.94
CA THR A 132 -15.95 -21.57 6.83
C THR A 132 -16.87 -22.78 6.99
N GLU A 133 -16.96 -23.31 8.21
CA GLU A 133 -18.04 -24.22 8.58
C GLU A 133 -19.35 -23.44 8.60
N GLY A 134 -20.46 -24.06 8.16
CA GLY A 134 -21.76 -23.42 8.14
C GLY A 134 -22.12 -22.79 9.49
N GLY A 135 -22.62 -21.56 9.49
CA GLY A 135 -23.00 -20.81 10.69
C GLY A 135 -21.87 -19.99 11.33
N ARG A 136 -20.67 -19.95 10.73
CA ARG A 136 -19.56 -19.11 11.20
C ARG A 136 -19.64 -17.72 10.58
N MET A 137 -19.45 -16.71 11.41
CA MET A 137 -19.24 -15.34 10.97
C MET A 137 -17.76 -15.12 10.66
N VAL A 138 -17.45 -14.26 9.69
CA VAL A 138 -16.08 -13.95 9.25
C VAL A 138 -15.89 -12.44 9.25
N GLY A 139 -14.81 -11.97 9.85
CA GLY A 139 -14.45 -10.56 9.86
C GLY A 139 -13.99 -10.08 8.49
N PHE A 140 -14.22 -8.79 8.19
CA PHE A 140 -13.74 -8.21 6.94
C PHE A 140 -12.21 -8.35 6.79
N VAL A 141 -11.46 -8.13 7.88
CA VAL A 141 -9.99 -8.25 7.89
C VAL A 141 -9.49 -9.67 7.67
N ASP A 142 -10.29 -10.71 7.99
CA ASP A 142 -9.96 -12.10 7.72
C ASP A 142 -9.99 -12.42 6.21
N VAL A 143 -10.86 -11.71 5.48
CA VAL A 143 -11.02 -11.85 4.02
C VAL A 143 -10.08 -10.91 3.28
N PHE A 144 -9.90 -9.69 3.77
CA PHE A 144 -9.08 -8.65 3.17
C PHE A 144 -8.06 -8.14 4.17
N PRO A 145 -6.89 -8.81 4.29
CA PRO A 145 -5.88 -8.49 5.30
C PRO A 145 -5.30 -7.07 5.20
N ALA A 146 -5.43 -6.41 4.04
CA ALA A 146 -5.08 -4.99 3.88
C ALA A 146 -6.12 -4.06 4.52
N GLY A 147 -7.29 -4.59 4.91
CA GLY A 147 -8.36 -3.82 5.56
C GLY A 147 -7.88 -3.25 6.90
N MET A 148 -8.35 -2.06 7.21
CA MET A 148 -8.09 -1.44 8.50
C MET A 148 -9.19 -1.82 9.48
N THR A 149 -8.80 -2.10 10.73
CA THR A 149 -9.76 -2.16 11.82
C THR A 149 -10.42 -0.79 11.96
N MET A 150 -11.75 -0.75 11.88
CA MET A 150 -12.48 0.48 12.13
C MET A 150 -12.29 0.92 13.57
N SER A 151 -12.09 2.21 13.79
CA SER A 151 -12.12 2.81 15.12
C SER A 151 -13.22 3.86 15.22
N LEU A 152 -13.90 3.87 16.35
CA LEU A 152 -14.92 4.86 16.68
C LEU A 152 -14.41 5.73 17.83
N HIS A 153 -14.40 7.05 17.61
CA HIS A 153 -14.11 8.02 18.67
C HIS A 153 -15.41 8.54 19.24
N TRP A 154 -15.68 8.25 20.50
CA TRP A 154 -16.90 8.69 21.21
C TRP A 154 -16.62 9.07 22.64
N LYS A 155 -17.03 10.26 23.07
CA LYS A 155 -16.86 10.80 24.43
C LYS A 155 -15.42 10.70 24.97
N ASN A 156 -14.43 11.07 24.16
CA ASN A 156 -12.99 10.96 24.46
C ASN A 156 -12.47 9.52 24.64
N GLU A 157 -13.23 8.53 24.23
CA GLU A 157 -12.84 7.14 24.23
C GLU A 157 -12.64 6.66 22.79
N ILE A 158 -11.71 5.72 22.59
CA ILE A 158 -11.46 5.07 21.33
C ILE A 158 -11.96 3.63 21.45
N TRP A 159 -12.77 3.22 20.48
CA TRP A 159 -13.32 1.88 20.38
C TRP A 159 -12.86 1.24 19.09
N ALA A 160 -12.30 0.04 19.16
CA ALA A 160 -12.15 -0.79 17.97
C ALA A 160 -13.50 -1.41 17.62
N VAL A 161 -13.81 -1.43 16.34
CA VAL A 161 -15.03 -2.08 15.83
C VAL A 161 -14.59 -3.34 15.09
N ASP A 162 -15.04 -4.49 15.62
CA ASP A 162 -14.90 -5.78 14.95
C ASP A 162 -16.21 -6.07 14.22
N ASP A 163 -16.14 -6.15 12.89
CA ASP A 163 -17.27 -6.38 12.01
C ASP A 163 -17.24 -7.81 11.47
N GLN A 164 -18.30 -8.55 11.65
CA GLN A 164 -18.42 -9.93 11.22
C GLN A 164 -19.64 -10.13 10.33
N TYR A 165 -19.45 -10.85 9.26
CA TYR A 165 -20.44 -11.08 8.21
C TYR A 165 -20.81 -12.55 8.12
N CYS A 166 -22.10 -12.83 7.90
CA CYS A 166 -22.56 -14.16 7.56
C CYS A 166 -22.10 -14.52 6.14
N VAL A 167 -21.26 -15.56 6.04
CA VAL A 167 -20.75 -16.05 4.75
C VAL A 167 -21.31 -17.45 4.43
N GLN A 168 -22.39 -17.87 5.06
CA GLN A 168 -23.01 -19.16 4.84
C GLN A 168 -23.58 -19.23 3.41
N PRO A 169 -23.17 -20.21 2.57
CA PRO A 169 -23.72 -20.38 1.25
C PRO A 169 -25.24 -20.57 1.28
N GLY A 170 -25.96 -19.81 0.47
CA GLY A 170 -27.44 -19.85 0.41
C GLY A 170 -28.14 -19.11 1.55
N CYS A 171 -27.41 -18.45 2.43
CA CYS A 171 -28.00 -17.54 3.41
C CYS A 171 -28.26 -16.17 2.77
N ASP A 172 -29.45 -15.66 2.93
CA ASP A 172 -29.91 -14.33 2.46
C ASP A 172 -30.13 -13.33 3.61
N CYS A 173 -29.63 -13.66 4.82
CA CYS A 173 -29.92 -12.85 6.01
C CYS A 173 -29.36 -11.42 5.91
N GLY A 174 -28.25 -11.19 5.19
CA GLY A 174 -27.59 -9.88 5.11
C GLY A 174 -27.15 -9.34 6.48
N GLU A 175 -27.05 -10.22 7.50
CA GLU A 175 -26.72 -9.82 8.86
C GLU A 175 -25.23 -9.54 9.03
N THR A 176 -24.95 -8.46 9.77
CA THR A 176 -23.61 -8.09 10.21
C THR A 176 -23.64 -7.95 11.73
N VAL A 177 -22.68 -8.57 12.40
CA VAL A 177 -22.46 -8.40 13.85
C VAL A 177 -21.34 -7.40 14.05
N LEU A 178 -21.62 -6.34 14.81
CA LEU A 178 -20.61 -5.35 15.20
C LEU A 178 -20.31 -5.52 16.68
N SER A 179 -19.04 -5.76 16.99
CA SER A 179 -18.54 -5.79 18.36
C SER A 179 -17.67 -4.56 18.62
N PHE A 180 -17.95 -3.88 19.73
CA PHE A 180 -17.22 -2.67 20.12
C PHE A 180 -16.30 -3.00 21.28
N LEU A 181 -15.00 -2.90 21.05
CA LEU A 181 -13.96 -3.14 22.05
C LEU A 181 -13.36 -1.80 22.46
N LYS A 182 -13.54 -1.42 23.72
CA LYS A 182 -12.90 -0.22 24.24
C LYS A 182 -11.40 -0.42 24.25
N LEU A 183 -10.68 0.42 23.52
CA LEU A 183 -9.24 0.48 23.57
C LEU A 183 -8.84 1.25 24.84
N LYS A 184 -7.83 0.76 25.56
CA LYS A 184 -7.26 1.54 26.64
C LYS A 184 -6.76 2.84 26.04
N ASP A 185 -7.03 3.96 26.70
CA ASP A 185 -6.49 5.23 26.29
C ASP A 185 -4.96 5.18 26.31
N ALA A 186 -4.32 6.10 25.56
CA ALA A 186 -2.86 6.16 25.44
C ALA A 186 -2.15 6.40 26.80
N THR A 187 -2.90 6.65 27.87
CA THR A 187 -2.41 6.86 29.25
C THR A 187 -2.30 5.56 30.05
N GLY A 188 -2.81 4.42 29.53
CA GLY A 188 -2.64 3.10 30.14
C GLY A 188 -3.46 2.88 31.42
N GLN A 189 -4.46 3.73 31.69
CA GLN A 189 -5.38 3.57 32.82
C GLN A 189 -6.67 2.87 32.41
#